data_5283b605c247f28e06338fa2374663e6
#
_entry.id   5283b605c247f28e06338fa2374663e6
#
_cell.length_a   1.000
_cell.length_b   1.000
_cell.length_c   1.000
_cell.angle_alpha   90.00
_cell.angle_beta   90.00
_cell.angle_gamma   90.00
#
_symmetry.space_group_name_H-M   'P 1'
#
loop_
_entity.id
_entity.type
_entity.pdbx_description
1 polymer ?
#
loop_
_entity_poly.entity_id
_entity_poly.type
_entity_poly.pdbx_seq_one_letter_code
_entity_poly.pdbx_strand_id
1 'polypeptide(L)'
;WDISETRRLKIREIAVDDVPQLYELYSDASVTRFMEPLFADPEQEILYTKEYIKNVYGFYGYGMWVLESRDSGQIIGRAGLEYKEGFEGLELGFMLGVPYQHKGYAYEACSAILAYGIKELGQRAYCSFVNEDNAASIRLCERLGFAPRDRTKLSGINADGTMVEKEYIQYVYHADDKKP
;
A
#
# COMPACT_ATOMS: atom_id res chain seq x y z
N TRP A 1 -4.60 16.40 -3.55
CA TRP A 1 -3.15 16.64 -3.61
C TRP A 1 -2.46 15.49 -4.34
N ASP A 2 -1.69 15.82 -5.36
CA ASP A 2 -0.98 14.85 -6.17
C ASP A 2 0.43 14.64 -5.63
N ILE A 3 0.81 13.37 -5.43
CA ILE A 3 2.14 13.00 -4.94
C ILE A 3 3.08 12.78 -6.12
N SER A 4 2.62 12.07 -7.14
CA SER A 4 3.42 11.75 -8.31
C SER A 4 2.52 11.37 -9.48
N GLU A 5 3.07 11.53 -10.68
CA GLU A 5 2.47 10.97 -11.89
C GLU A 5 3.47 10.04 -12.56
N THR A 6 2.95 8.92 -13.04
CA THR A 6 3.71 7.98 -13.85
C THR A 6 3.13 7.94 -15.26
N ARG A 7 3.63 7.07 -16.11
CA ARG A 7 3.10 6.94 -17.47
C ARG A 7 1.60 6.66 -17.49
N ARG A 8 1.11 5.80 -16.57
CA ARG A 8 -0.29 5.34 -16.57
C ARG A 8 -1.08 5.77 -15.36
N LEU A 9 -0.43 6.27 -14.31
CA LEU A 9 -1.05 6.50 -13.01
C LEU A 9 -0.86 7.91 -12.52
N LYS A 10 -1.85 8.37 -11.77
CA LYS A 10 -1.78 9.52 -10.88
C LYS A 10 -1.87 9.01 -9.46
N ILE A 11 -0.86 9.31 -8.66
CA ILE A 11 -0.78 8.90 -7.26
C ILE A 11 -1.13 10.11 -6.42
N ARG A 12 -2.19 10.02 -5.64
CA ARG A 12 -2.71 11.17 -4.89
C ARG A 12 -3.31 10.76 -3.55
N GLU A 13 -3.52 11.76 -2.71
CA GLU A 13 -4.24 11.56 -1.46
C GLU A 13 -5.67 11.09 -1.74
N ILE A 14 -6.18 10.23 -0.84
CA ILE A 14 -7.57 9.78 -0.91
C ILE A 14 -8.51 10.95 -0.61
N ALA A 15 -9.66 10.98 -1.27
CA ALA A 15 -10.76 11.87 -0.97
C ALA A 15 -11.97 11.04 -0.52
N VAL A 16 -12.88 11.67 0.22
CA VAL A 16 -14.10 10.99 0.68
C VAL A 16 -14.92 10.44 -0.49
N ASP A 17 -14.93 11.14 -1.62
CA ASP A 17 -15.64 10.71 -2.81
C ASP A 17 -15.08 9.44 -3.45
N ASP A 18 -13.87 9.02 -3.04
CA ASP A 18 -13.25 7.79 -3.54
C ASP A 18 -13.81 6.53 -2.86
N VAL A 19 -14.45 6.67 -1.71
CA VAL A 19 -14.89 5.53 -0.89
C VAL A 19 -15.77 4.54 -1.65
N PRO A 20 -16.77 4.94 -2.44
CA PRO A 20 -17.56 3.99 -3.22
C PRO A 20 -16.73 3.12 -4.16
N GLN A 21 -15.74 3.68 -4.84
CA GLN A 21 -14.86 2.92 -5.72
C GLN A 21 -13.98 1.94 -4.94
N LEU A 22 -13.57 2.29 -3.71
CA LEU A 22 -12.81 1.36 -2.86
C LEU A 22 -13.63 0.12 -2.51
N TYR A 23 -14.94 0.27 -2.23
CA TYR A 23 -15.81 -0.87 -1.97
C TYR A 23 -15.88 -1.81 -3.17
N GLU A 24 -15.92 -1.28 -4.38
CA GLU A 24 -15.88 -2.10 -5.60
C GLU A 24 -14.56 -2.88 -5.70
N LEU A 25 -13.42 -2.22 -5.47
CA LEU A 25 -12.11 -2.85 -5.52
C LEU A 25 -11.94 -3.95 -4.47
N TYR A 26 -12.49 -3.74 -3.27
CA TYR A 26 -12.35 -4.65 -2.14
C TYR A 26 -13.43 -5.75 -2.13
N SER A 27 -14.36 -5.75 -3.08
CA SER A 27 -15.45 -6.73 -3.11
C SER A 27 -15.00 -8.16 -3.43
N ASP A 28 -13.87 -8.31 -4.10
CA ASP A 28 -13.32 -9.62 -4.41
C ASP A 28 -12.55 -10.19 -3.21
N ALA A 29 -12.91 -11.41 -2.78
CA ALA A 29 -12.30 -12.05 -1.62
C ALA A 29 -10.79 -12.27 -1.79
N SER A 30 -10.29 -12.40 -3.01
CA SER A 30 -8.85 -12.56 -3.26
C SER A 30 -8.06 -11.30 -2.89
N VAL A 31 -8.68 -10.12 -2.98
CA VAL A 31 -8.07 -8.85 -2.60
C VAL A 31 -7.89 -8.78 -1.09
N THR A 32 -8.92 -9.14 -0.32
CA THR A 32 -8.92 -9.05 1.14
C THR A 32 -8.25 -10.24 1.82
N ARG A 33 -7.80 -11.23 1.06
CA ARG A 33 -7.12 -12.42 1.61
C ARG A 33 -5.87 -12.06 2.40
N PHE A 34 -5.12 -11.05 1.96
CA PHE A 34 -3.84 -10.65 2.56
C PHE A 34 -3.86 -9.25 3.17
N MET A 35 -5.03 -8.64 3.31
CA MET A 35 -5.19 -7.32 3.87
C MET A 35 -6.52 -7.18 4.60
N GLU A 36 -6.62 -6.16 5.45
CA GLU A 36 -7.86 -5.90 6.18
C GLU A 36 -8.96 -5.41 5.24
N PRO A 37 -10.20 -5.90 5.41
CA PRO A 37 -11.34 -5.39 4.67
C PRO A 37 -11.69 -3.97 5.11
N LEU A 38 -12.47 -3.28 4.30
CA LEU A 38 -13.09 -2.01 4.68
C LEU A 38 -14.16 -2.27 5.75
N PHE A 39 -14.55 -1.22 6.49
CA PHE A 39 -15.68 -1.32 7.41
C PHE A 39 -16.92 -1.77 6.65
N ALA A 40 -17.72 -2.64 7.27
CA ALA A 40 -18.97 -3.09 6.65
C ALA A 40 -19.96 -1.94 6.47
N ASP A 41 -19.95 -0.95 7.40
CA ASP A 41 -20.77 0.25 7.31
C ASP A 41 -20.04 1.35 6.53
N PRO A 42 -20.55 1.76 5.37
CA PRO A 42 -19.93 2.82 4.57
C PRO A 42 -19.79 4.15 5.31
N GLU A 43 -20.68 4.46 6.24
CA GLU A 43 -20.56 5.69 7.04
C GLU A 43 -19.34 5.67 7.94
N GLN A 44 -19.01 4.50 8.51
CA GLN A 44 -17.80 4.33 9.31
C GLN A 44 -16.54 4.47 8.45
N GLU A 45 -16.57 3.96 7.23
CA GLU A 45 -15.43 4.10 6.31
C GLU A 45 -15.23 5.56 5.89
N ILE A 46 -16.30 6.30 5.68
CA ILE A 46 -16.23 7.74 5.39
C ILE A 46 -15.63 8.50 6.58
N LEU A 47 -16.06 8.22 7.79
CA LEU A 47 -15.50 8.84 9.00
C LEU A 47 -14.02 8.51 9.15
N TYR A 48 -13.65 7.23 8.95
CA TYR A 48 -12.27 6.80 9.00
C TYR A 48 -11.42 7.53 7.95
N THR A 49 -11.95 7.69 6.74
CA THR A 49 -11.26 8.40 5.66
C THR A 49 -11.03 9.86 6.01
N LYS A 50 -12.02 10.54 6.57
CA LYS A 50 -11.87 11.93 7.03
C LYS A 50 -10.81 12.07 8.10
N GLU A 51 -10.80 11.16 9.07
CA GLU A 51 -9.81 11.13 10.14
C GLU A 51 -8.41 10.83 9.58
N TYR A 52 -8.33 9.92 8.60
CA TYR A 52 -7.07 9.57 7.94
C TYR A 52 -6.46 10.77 7.23
N ILE A 53 -7.25 11.51 6.47
CA ILE A 53 -6.79 12.71 5.76
C ILE A 53 -6.25 13.75 6.74
N LYS A 54 -6.96 13.97 7.84
CA LYS A 54 -6.59 14.96 8.85
C LYS A 54 -5.39 14.53 9.68
N ASN A 55 -5.40 13.29 10.18
CA ASN A 55 -4.47 12.85 11.21
C ASN A 55 -3.29 12.06 10.67
N VAL A 56 -3.37 11.52 9.46
CA VAL A 56 -2.25 10.82 8.83
C VAL A 56 -1.57 11.73 7.82
N TYR A 57 -2.22 12.10 6.75
CA TYR A 57 -1.60 13.01 5.78
C TYR A 57 -1.26 14.36 6.41
N GLY A 58 -2.17 14.90 7.23
CA GLY A 58 -1.97 16.18 7.88
C GLY A 58 -0.84 16.20 8.89
N PHE A 59 -0.59 15.08 9.55
CA PHE A 59 0.46 14.95 10.57
C PHE A 59 1.80 14.53 9.98
N TYR A 60 1.80 13.45 9.18
CA TYR A 60 3.04 12.87 8.65
C TYR A 60 3.47 13.47 7.31
N GLY A 61 2.53 14.00 6.52
CA GLY A 61 2.79 14.41 5.14
C GLY A 61 2.84 13.26 4.14
N TYR A 62 2.57 12.05 4.59
CA TYR A 62 2.52 10.85 3.74
C TYR A 62 1.49 9.87 4.31
N GLY A 63 1.20 8.82 3.58
CA GLY A 63 0.28 7.75 3.98
C GLY A 63 -0.04 6.84 2.82
N MET A 64 -1.13 6.08 2.94
CA MET A 64 -1.66 5.26 1.84
C MET A 64 -2.40 6.17 0.87
N TRP A 65 -1.90 6.24 -0.35
CA TRP A 65 -2.50 7.02 -1.42
C TRP A 65 -3.40 6.16 -2.30
N VAL A 66 -4.16 6.78 -3.19
CA VAL A 66 -4.93 6.08 -4.21
C VAL A 66 -4.21 6.15 -5.55
N LEU A 67 -4.38 5.10 -6.34
CA LEU A 67 -3.82 4.98 -7.67
C LEU A 67 -4.96 5.22 -8.67
N GLU A 68 -4.92 6.36 -9.34
CA GLU A 68 -5.91 6.72 -10.34
C GLU A 68 -5.34 6.46 -11.73
N SER A 69 -6.11 5.77 -12.57
CA SER A 69 -5.74 5.60 -13.97
C SER A 69 -5.79 6.94 -14.69
N ARG A 70 -4.70 7.34 -15.34
CA ARG A 70 -4.67 8.57 -16.12
C ARG A 70 -5.58 8.50 -17.35
N ASP A 71 -5.81 7.29 -17.84
CA ASP A 71 -6.62 7.05 -19.03
C ASP A 71 -8.11 7.12 -18.71
N SER A 72 -8.56 6.45 -17.65
CA SER A 72 -9.98 6.34 -17.31
C SER A 72 -10.47 7.24 -16.20
N GLY A 73 -9.56 7.77 -15.37
CA GLY A 73 -9.90 8.49 -14.15
C GLY A 73 -10.40 7.60 -13.02
N GLN A 74 -10.42 6.28 -13.20
CA GLN A 74 -10.87 5.34 -12.18
C GLN A 74 -9.75 5.00 -11.21
N ILE A 75 -10.12 4.73 -9.97
CA ILE A 75 -9.19 4.23 -8.96
C ILE A 75 -9.00 2.73 -9.21
N ILE A 76 -7.75 2.32 -9.36
CA ILE A 76 -7.40 0.92 -9.64
C ILE A 76 -6.77 0.21 -8.45
N GLY A 77 -6.40 0.95 -7.41
CA GLY A 77 -5.79 0.39 -6.22
C GLY A 77 -5.28 1.46 -5.28
N ARG A 78 -4.49 1.03 -4.33
CA ARG A 78 -3.83 1.90 -3.35
C ARG A 78 -2.38 1.49 -3.19
N ALA A 79 -1.53 2.45 -2.91
CA ALA A 79 -0.15 2.20 -2.52
C ALA A 79 0.36 3.40 -1.73
N GLY A 80 1.29 3.17 -0.82
CA GLY A 80 1.80 4.28 -0.04
C GLY A 80 2.83 3.89 1.00
N LEU A 81 3.10 4.84 1.85
CA LEU A 81 4.11 4.75 2.90
C LEU A 81 3.46 5.06 4.24
N GLU A 82 3.79 4.26 5.26
CA GLU A 82 3.28 4.46 6.61
C GLU A 82 4.39 4.32 7.63
N TYR A 83 4.21 5.00 8.76
CA TYR A 83 5.09 4.84 9.90
C TYR A 83 5.03 3.40 10.42
N LYS A 84 6.17 2.83 10.75
CA LYS A 84 6.26 1.50 11.35
C LYS A 84 7.08 1.55 12.62
N GLU A 85 6.42 1.32 13.74
CA GLU A 85 7.10 1.27 15.04
C GLU A 85 8.17 0.18 15.05
N GLY A 86 9.34 0.51 15.57
CA GLY A 86 10.45 -0.42 15.67
C GLY A 86 11.25 -0.62 14.39
N PHE A 87 10.94 0.15 13.34
CA PHE A 87 11.71 0.11 12.11
C PHE A 87 12.34 1.48 11.82
N GLU A 88 13.53 1.47 11.25
CA GLU A 88 14.34 2.67 10.98
C GLU A 88 13.89 3.51 9.78
N GLY A 89 12.79 3.16 9.15
CA GLY A 89 12.26 3.85 7.98
C GLY A 89 10.74 3.72 7.88
N LEU A 90 10.23 3.61 6.67
CA LEU A 90 8.79 3.56 6.42
C LEU A 90 8.36 2.21 5.84
N GLU A 91 7.11 1.85 6.09
CA GLU A 91 6.50 0.65 5.51
C GLU A 91 5.84 0.99 4.18
N LEU A 92 6.19 0.24 3.14
CA LEU A 92 5.54 0.30 1.83
C LEU A 92 4.40 -0.71 1.80
N GLY A 93 3.21 -0.23 1.46
CA GLY A 93 2.03 -1.06 1.26
C GLY A 93 1.42 -0.83 -0.12
N PHE A 94 0.71 -1.81 -0.64
CA PHE A 94 0.02 -1.70 -1.93
C PHE A 94 -1.08 -2.75 -2.05
N MET A 95 -2.09 -2.42 -2.85
CA MET A 95 -3.10 -3.36 -3.33
C MET A 95 -3.63 -2.91 -4.69
N LEU A 96 -4.04 -3.86 -5.51
CA LEU A 96 -4.69 -3.61 -6.79
C LEU A 96 -6.00 -4.37 -6.86
N GLY A 97 -7.02 -3.74 -7.46
CA GLY A 97 -8.24 -4.44 -7.85
C GLY A 97 -7.91 -5.55 -8.87
N VAL A 98 -8.69 -6.64 -8.83
CA VAL A 98 -8.43 -7.84 -9.65
C VAL A 98 -8.26 -7.53 -11.14
N PRO A 99 -9.09 -6.67 -11.78
CA PRO A 99 -8.93 -6.37 -13.20
C PRO A 99 -7.61 -5.71 -13.57
N TYR A 100 -6.90 -5.18 -12.58
CA TYR A 100 -5.68 -4.38 -12.79
C TYR A 100 -4.41 -5.11 -12.38
N GLN A 101 -4.55 -6.34 -11.89
CA GLN A 101 -3.41 -7.18 -11.49
C GLN A 101 -2.70 -7.76 -12.72
N HIS A 102 -1.44 -8.13 -12.55
CA HIS A 102 -0.58 -8.75 -13.58
C HIS A 102 -0.35 -7.88 -14.83
N LYS A 103 -0.41 -6.56 -14.68
CA LYS A 103 -0.22 -5.59 -15.77
C LYS A 103 0.92 -4.60 -15.50
N GLY A 104 1.68 -4.82 -14.42
CA GLY A 104 2.82 -3.97 -14.08
C GLY A 104 2.49 -2.71 -13.29
N TYR A 105 1.24 -2.50 -12.92
CA TYR A 105 0.84 -1.30 -12.18
C TYR A 105 1.46 -1.20 -10.79
N ALA A 106 1.56 -2.32 -10.06
CA ALA A 106 2.14 -2.31 -8.72
C ALA A 106 3.60 -1.89 -8.75
N TYR A 107 4.37 -2.43 -9.69
CA TYR A 107 5.78 -2.05 -9.87
C TYR A 107 5.91 -0.56 -10.25
N GLU A 108 5.08 -0.11 -11.18
CA GLU A 108 5.07 1.30 -11.63
C GLU A 108 4.78 2.24 -10.47
N ALA A 109 3.74 1.95 -9.67
CA ALA A 109 3.35 2.76 -8.53
C ALA A 109 4.41 2.73 -7.41
N CYS A 110 4.84 1.56 -7.01
CA CYS A 110 5.78 1.41 -5.91
C CYS A 110 7.16 1.99 -6.23
N SER A 111 7.61 1.87 -7.49
CA SER A 111 8.85 2.51 -7.93
C SER A 111 8.78 4.03 -7.79
N ALA A 112 7.67 4.64 -8.19
CA ALA A 112 7.46 6.08 -8.08
C ALA A 112 7.37 6.53 -6.62
N ILE A 113 6.71 5.73 -5.78
CA ILE A 113 6.56 6.01 -4.34
C ILE A 113 7.91 5.93 -3.63
N LEU A 114 8.73 4.93 -3.92
CA LEU A 114 10.08 4.84 -3.36
C LEU A 114 10.94 6.03 -3.78
N ALA A 115 10.88 6.41 -5.05
CA ALA A 115 11.59 7.58 -5.55
C ALA A 115 11.15 8.85 -4.83
N TYR A 116 9.84 9.02 -4.63
CA TYR A 116 9.28 10.14 -3.87
C TYR A 116 9.76 10.13 -2.42
N GLY A 117 9.71 8.97 -1.75
CA GLY A 117 10.15 8.85 -0.37
C GLY A 117 11.62 9.19 -0.17
N ILE A 118 12.47 8.76 -1.09
CA ILE A 118 13.90 9.05 -1.04
C ILE A 118 14.16 10.54 -1.32
N LYS A 119 13.55 11.08 -2.37
CA LYS A 119 13.83 12.45 -2.84
C LYS A 119 13.14 13.51 -2.01
N GLU A 120 11.84 13.33 -1.72
CA GLU A 120 11.03 14.38 -1.10
C GLU A 120 10.93 14.22 0.42
N LEU A 121 10.90 12.98 0.93
CA LEU A 121 10.78 12.72 2.36
C LEU A 121 12.14 12.49 3.04
N GLY A 122 13.20 12.29 2.27
CA GLY A 122 14.53 12.03 2.80
C GLY A 122 14.68 10.68 3.50
N GLN A 123 13.73 9.76 3.30
CA GLN A 123 13.76 8.43 3.91
C GLN A 123 14.57 7.48 3.02
N ARG A 124 15.48 6.74 3.63
CA ARG A 124 16.37 5.85 2.89
C ARG A 124 16.12 4.37 3.17
N ALA A 125 15.39 4.04 4.23
CA ALA A 125 15.06 2.67 4.61
C ALA A 125 13.57 2.41 4.46
N TYR A 126 13.22 1.26 3.90
CA TYR A 126 11.83 0.85 3.68
C TYR A 126 11.67 -0.63 4.02
N CYS A 127 10.52 -1.00 4.55
CA CYS A 127 10.16 -2.39 4.73
C CYS A 127 8.80 -2.67 4.12
N SER A 128 8.53 -3.94 3.89
CA SER A 128 7.21 -4.44 3.51
C SER A 128 7.03 -5.80 4.15
N PHE A 129 5.87 -6.03 4.76
CA PHE A 129 5.54 -7.32 5.34
C PHE A 129 4.68 -8.08 4.35
N VAL A 130 5.17 -9.23 3.93
CA VAL A 130 4.54 -10.03 2.89
C VAL A 130 4.21 -11.41 3.44
N ASN A 131 2.95 -11.83 3.30
CA ASN A 131 2.56 -13.19 3.64
C ASN A 131 3.34 -14.16 2.75
N GLU A 132 3.86 -15.24 3.34
CA GLU A 132 4.70 -16.20 2.61
C GLU A 132 3.97 -16.88 1.46
N ASP A 133 2.63 -16.93 1.49
CA ASP A 133 1.81 -17.50 0.42
C ASP A 133 1.49 -16.50 -0.69
N ASN A 134 1.86 -15.22 -0.52
CA ASN A 134 1.60 -14.18 -1.51
C ASN A 134 2.77 -14.07 -2.50
N ALA A 135 2.81 -15.00 -3.45
CA ALA A 135 3.91 -15.09 -4.41
C ALA A 135 4.06 -13.83 -5.27
N ALA A 136 2.95 -13.17 -5.63
CA ALA A 136 2.99 -11.95 -6.43
C ALA A 136 3.66 -10.80 -5.69
N SER A 137 3.36 -10.62 -4.39
CA SER A 137 3.99 -9.59 -3.57
C SER A 137 5.47 -9.89 -3.31
N ILE A 138 5.83 -11.15 -3.13
CA ILE A 138 7.24 -11.56 -2.98
C ILE A 138 8.02 -11.18 -4.24
N ARG A 139 7.50 -11.52 -5.42
CA ARG A 139 8.16 -11.17 -6.69
C ARG A 139 8.29 -9.66 -6.87
N LEU A 140 7.27 -8.91 -6.49
CA LEU A 140 7.32 -7.45 -6.56
C LEU A 140 8.39 -6.87 -5.64
N CYS A 141 8.46 -7.31 -4.40
CA CYS A 141 9.49 -6.86 -3.46
C CYS A 141 10.89 -7.15 -3.99
N GLU A 142 11.12 -8.33 -4.50
CA GLU A 142 12.41 -8.71 -5.10
C GLU A 142 12.76 -7.84 -6.30
N ARG A 143 11.78 -7.61 -7.18
CA ARG A 143 11.97 -6.77 -8.37
C ARG A 143 12.26 -5.31 -8.01
N LEU A 144 11.66 -4.79 -6.92
CA LEU A 144 11.94 -3.45 -6.43
C LEU A 144 13.31 -3.32 -5.76
N GLY A 145 13.96 -4.44 -5.46
CA GLY A 145 15.27 -4.46 -4.82
C GLY A 145 15.23 -4.67 -3.31
N PHE A 146 14.09 -5.09 -2.77
CA PHE A 146 13.99 -5.50 -1.37
C PHE A 146 14.59 -6.89 -1.19
N ALA A 147 15.11 -7.14 0.00
CA ALA A 147 15.63 -8.45 0.41
C ALA A 147 14.94 -8.93 1.69
N PRO A 148 14.70 -10.25 1.84
CA PRO A 148 14.11 -10.77 3.06
C PRO A 148 15.08 -10.61 4.23
N ARG A 149 14.54 -10.26 5.41
CA ARG A 149 15.34 -10.11 6.63
C ARG A 149 14.86 -11.05 7.73
N ASP A 150 13.61 -10.89 8.17
CA ASP A 150 13.06 -11.64 9.29
C ASP A 150 11.70 -12.21 8.98
N ARG A 151 11.35 -13.29 9.68
CA ARG A 151 9.98 -13.80 9.73
C ARG A 151 9.32 -13.32 11.01
N THR A 152 8.04 -12.96 10.90
CA THR A 152 7.25 -12.50 12.04
C THR A 152 5.82 -12.99 11.93
N LYS A 153 5.14 -13.08 13.07
CA LYS A 153 3.72 -13.40 13.11
C LYS A 153 2.96 -12.11 13.37
N LEU A 154 1.98 -11.83 12.52
CA LEU A 154 1.09 -10.70 12.67
C LEU A 154 -0.33 -11.19 12.88
N SER A 155 -1.03 -10.59 13.85
CA SER A 155 -2.44 -10.85 14.06
C SER A 155 -3.26 -10.16 12.97
N GLY A 156 -4.19 -10.90 12.39
CA GLY A 156 -5.12 -10.38 11.41
C GLY A 156 -6.55 -10.80 11.75
N ILE A 157 -7.51 -10.22 11.04
CA ILE A 157 -8.92 -10.55 11.20
C ILE A 157 -9.40 -11.21 9.92
N ASN A 158 -9.98 -12.42 10.04
CA ASN A 158 -10.61 -13.09 8.91
C ASN A 158 -11.92 -12.41 8.53
N ALA A 159 -12.45 -12.74 7.35
CA ALA A 159 -13.73 -12.22 6.86
C ALA A 159 -14.91 -12.56 7.81
N ASP A 160 -14.81 -13.63 8.59
CA ASP A 160 -15.81 -14.02 9.60
C ASP A 160 -15.63 -13.35 10.97
N GLY A 161 -14.64 -12.45 11.08
CA GLY A 161 -14.36 -11.71 12.32
C GLY A 161 -13.45 -12.45 13.29
N THR A 162 -12.98 -13.66 12.97
CA THR A 162 -12.05 -14.37 13.85
C THR A 162 -10.64 -13.83 13.75
N MET A 163 -9.95 -13.77 14.90
CA MET A 163 -8.55 -13.38 14.97
C MET A 163 -7.68 -14.58 14.57
N VAL A 164 -6.73 -14.34 13.66
CA VAL A 164 -5.74 -15.34 13.26
C VAL A 164 -4.34 -14.73 13.28
N GLU A 165 -3.36 -15.57 13.60
CA GLU A 165 -1.96 -15.24 13.41
C GLU A 165 -1.50 -15.79 12.06
N LYS A 166 -0.86 -14.94 11.26
CA LYS A 166 -0.29 -15.33 9.97
C LYS A 166 1.20 -15.02 9.98
N GLU A 167 1.97 -15.86 9.30
CA GLU A 167 3.39 -15.65 9.14
C GLU A 167 3.67 -14.71 7.97
N TYR A 168 4.51 -13.73 8.24
CA TYR A 168 4.94 -12.75 7.27
C TYR A 168 6.46 -12.71 7.20
N ILE A 169 6.97 -12.37 6.03
CA ILE A 169 8.38 -12.12 5.81
C ILE A 169 8.56 -10.61 5.75
N GLN A 170 9.48 -10.07 6.53
CA GLN A 170 9.86 -8.68 6.43
C GLN A 170 10.88 -8.54 5.31
N TYR A 171 10.51 -7.84 4.26
CA TYR A 171 11.42 -7.43 3.19
C TYR A 171 11.92 -6.01 3.48
N VAL A 172 13.20 -5.76 3.24
CA VAL A 172 13.84 -4.50 3.56
C VAL A 172 14.60 -3.96 2.36
N TYR A 173 14.51 -2.65 2.18
CA TYR A 173 15.21 -1.90 1.15
C TYR A 173 15.99 -0.75 1.82
N HIS A 174 17.27 -0.65 1.52
CA HIS A 174 18.11 0.48 1.91
C HIS A 174 18.63 1.16 0.67
N ALA A 175 18.29 2.44 0.50
CA ALA A 175 18.73 3.20 -0.67
C ALA A 175 20.25 3.35 -0.74
N ASP A 176 20.91 3.35 0.41
CA ASP A 176 22.38 3.47 0.49
C ASP A 176 23.11 2.23 -0.03
N ASP A 177 22.43 1.07 -0.07
CA ASP A 177 23.00 -0.17 -0.58
C ASP A 177 22.87 -0.28 -2.11
N LYS A 178 22.18 0.67 -2.75
CA LYS A 178 21.94 0.67 -4.18
C LYS A 178 22.98 1.55 -4.86
N LYS A 179 23.65 0.99 -5.84
CA LYS A 179 24.60 1.75 -6.68
C LYS A 179 23.83 2.66 -7.61
N PRO A 180 24.32 3.87 -7.86
CA PRO A 180 23.72 4.77 -8.84
C PRO A 180 23.74 4.18 -10.24
#